data_0eee480ae40ba70c79b7824312486214
#
_entry.id   0eee480ae40ba70c79b7824312486214
#
_cell.length_a   1.000
_cell.length_b   1.000
_cell.length_c   1.000
_cell.angle_alpha   90.00
_cell.angle_beta   90.00
_cell.angle_gamma   90.00
#
_symmetry.space_group_name_H-M   'P 1'
#
loop_
_entity.id
_entity.type
_entity.pdbx_description
1 polymer ?
#
loop_
_entity_poly.entity_id
_entity_poly.type
_entity_poly.pdbx_seq_one_letter_code
_entity_poly.pdbx_strand_id
1 'polypeptide(L)'
;MKVTRYSLSIAVFALSAMLLANLIGCSSSNSDSDRTSSLTIETVASPSTVEVGSTTVVEAVVTDGSNPLPNRVVTFTVPSEYGYCTPIIDTTDENGVAATVFTSIQSGLAVVTARISETIYQTVNVLINSSSMPNSGNIDIATTPSLLLADGISSSTLTITVRDGANNPAPESTVVMLAAGEKFDDIDGNGYFSPGIDSIIFDAIPNDQWDPIGIVSSTAYVLGSNGQATAQYVSGTDAVTVYIRATVTDADFRGYTEKSLQLTPNASISSIALACDEIHMAVVATGGIETATLYATGYDANGNRVPEGLEISFVITDGPGGGEHLGSVGYGPYIAITNGNGVASCPMASGTVSGTVRIRAYAETILSAATQVMIHAGPPAYITVGAEECNSPTWDKLNERVGVVALVSDIYHNPVADSTAVYFSCDEGTMVAHEMRTQEEEGIATSYWISGYEDLSADGIVLIYAET
;
A
#
# COMPACT_ATOMS: atom_id res chain seq x y z
N MET A 1 -30.45 25.10 10.15
CA MET A 1 -29.42 25.68 11.00
C MET A 1 -28.32 26.15 10.06
N LYS A 2 -28.12 27.47 9.94
CA LYS A 2 -27.25 28.07 8.94
C LYS A 2 -25.78 27.91 9.37
N VAL A 3 -24.95 27.31 8.52
CA VAL A 3 -23.50 27.31 8.69
C VAL A 3 -22.94 28.57 8.03
N THR A 4 -22.41 29.46 8.85
CA THR A 4 -21.78 30.72 8.41
C THR A 4 -20.32 30.42 8.06
N ARG A 5 -19.97 30.54 6.80
CA ARG A 5 -18.58 30.50 6.34
C ARG A 5 -17.90 31.83 6.71
N TYR A 6 -16.84 31.78 7.49
CA TYR A 6 -15.93 32.90 7.65
C TYR A 6 -14.95 32.94 6.49
N SER A 7 -15.05 33.97 5.66
CA SER A 7 -14.03 34.31 4.69
C SER A 7 -12.92 35.10 5.38
N LEU A 8 -11.75 34.51 5.48
CA LEU A 8 -10.54 35.20 5.93
C LEU A 8 -9.96 35.94 4.71
N SER A 9 -10.09 37.26 4.70
CA SER A 9 -9.48 38.11 3.70
C SER A 9 -7.98 38.24 3.99
N ILE A 10 -7.16 37.58 3.19
CA ILE A 10 -5.71 37.77 3.21
C ILE A 10 -5.39 38.94 2.27
N ALA A 11 -4.76 39.95 2.83
CA ALA A 11 -4.26 41.11 2.10
C ALA A 11 -3.10 40.70 1.19
N VAL A 12 -3.31 40.81 -0.11
CA VAL A 12 -2.27 40.58 -1.13
C VAL A 12 -1.32 41.78 -1.10
N PHE A 13 -0.09 41.60 -0.66
CA PHE A 13 1.01 42.52 -0.93
C PHE A 13 1.57 42.22 -2.32
N ALA A 14 1.19 43.04 -3.27
CA ALA A 14 1.81 43.07 -4.57
C ALA A 14 3.21 43.67 -4.45
N LEU A 15 4.26 42.85 -4.63
CA LEU A 15 5.61 43.36 -4.84
C LEU A 15 5.92 43.37 -6.32
N SER A 16 6.04 44.58 -6.87
CA SER A 16 6.35 44.92 -8.23
C SER A 16 7.68 44.38 -8.71
N ALA A 17 7.64 43.56 -9.76
CA ALA A 17 8.80 43.29 -10.60
C ALA A 17 8.91 44.40 -11.65
N MET A 18 9.96 45.17 -11.61
CA MET A 18 10.33 46.20 -12.59
C MET A 18 11.39 45.66 -13.55
N LEU A 19 11.01 45.60 -14.81
CA LEU A 19 11.76 46.04 -15.96
C LEU A 19 12.96 45.23 -16.49
N LEU A 20 12.89 44.79 -17.73
CA LEU A 20 13.58 45.47 -18.86
C LEU A 20 12.98 45.06 -20.21
N ALA A 21 12.43 46.04 -20.91
CA ALA A 21 12.11 45.96 -22.32
C ALA A 21 13.30 46.43 -23.16
N ASN A 22 13.52 45.79 -24.30
CA ASN A 22 13.95 46.28 -25.63
C ASN A 22 14.37 45.02 -26.43
N LEU A 23 14.05 44.82 -27.70
CA LEU A 23 13.86 45.63 -28.89
C LEU A 23 13.17 44.79 -29.98
N ILE A 24 12.22 45.36 -30.62
CA ILE A 24 11.72 45.36 -31.99
C ILE A 24 12.44 44.49 -33.02
N GLY A 25 11.66 43.64 -33.69
CA GLY A 25 12.01 43.01 -34.95
C GLY A 25 10.78 42.35 -35.57
N CYS A 26 10.02 43.09 -36.42
CA CYS A 26 8.98 42.55 -37.28
C CYS A 26 9.53 41.66 -38.37
N SER A 27 9.02 40.46 -38.54
CA SER A 27 8.83 39.88 -39.88
C SER A 27 7.80 38.73 -39.80
N SER A 28 6.82 38.89 -40.66
CA SER A 28 5.71 37.96 -40.91
C SER A 28 6.20 36.74 -41.66
N SER A 29 5.88 35.52 -41.16
CA SER A 29 5.59 34.36 -42.02
C SER A 29 4.80 33.33 -41.24
N ASN A 30 3.64 32.96 -41.74
CA ASN A 30 2.83 31.84 -41.30
C ASN A 30 3.65 30.53 -41.37
N SER A 31 3.71 29.83 -40.27
CA SER A 31 3.75 28.38 -40.28
C SER A 31 3.24 27.88 -38.91
N ASP A 32 2.14 27.17 -38.95
CA ASP A 32 1.70 26.27 -37.88
C ASP A 32 2.86 25.34 -37.57
N SER A 33 3.45 25.49 -36.40
CA SER A 33 4.36 24.51 -35.87
C SER A 33 4.32 24.56 -34.34
N ASP A 34 3.85 23.46 -33.74
CA ASP A 34 4.10 22.99 -32.40
C ASP A 34 4.45 24.05 -31.34
N ARG A 35 3.41 24.59 -30.70
CA ARG A 35 3.58 25.13 -29.36
C ARG A 35 3.87 23.96 -28.42
N THR A 36 5.15 23.63 -28.24
CA THR A 36 5.58 22.95 -27.01
C THR A 36 5.30 23.93 -25.86
N SER A 37 4.18 23.74 -25.20
CA SER A 37 3.82 24.48 -23.99
C SER A 37 4.94 24.24 -22.96
N SER A 38 5.64 25.31 -22.57
CA SER A 38 6.67 25.21 -21.52
C SER A 38 5.98 25.20 -20.16
N LEU A 39 5.51 24.02 -19.75
CA LEU A 39 4.94 23.81 -18.43
C LEU A 39 6.04 24.01 -17.37
N THR A 40 5.81 24.95 -16.47
CA THR A 40 6.73 25.25 -15.37
C THR A 40 6.01 25.17 -14.03
N ILE A 41 6.78 24.86 -12.99
CA ILE A 41 6.32 24.84 -11.61
C ILE A 41 7.31 25.64 -10.76
N GLU A 42 6.78 26.52 -9.91
CA GLU A 42 7.55 27.26 -8.91
C GLU A 42 7.01 26.92 -7.52
N THR A 43 7.89 26.81 -6.53
CA THR A 43 7.49 26.44 -5.17
C THR A 43 8.01 27.45 -4.15
N VAL A 44 7.15 27.79 -3.18
CA VAL A 44 7.48 28.72 -2.07
C VAL A 44 6.97 28.12 -0.77
N ALA A 45 7.77 28.24 0.28
CA ALA A 45 7.37 27.93 1.65
C ALA A 45 7.24 29.23 2.46
N SER A 46 6.12 29.43 3.14
CA SER A 46 5.89 30.62 3.96
C SER A 46 5.31 30.26 5.33
N PRO A 47 6.13 30.40 6.39
CA PRO A 47 7.53 30.82 6.44
C PRO A 47 8.48 29.74 5.90
N SER A 48 9.68 30.13 5.44
CA SER A 48 10.75 29.20 4.99
C SER A 48 11.60 28.67 6.17
N THR A 49 11.36 29.15 7.38
CA THR A 49 12.01 28.70 8.60
C THR A 49 10.95 28.44 9.66
N VAL A 50 10.99 27.25 10.27
CA VAL A 50 10.05 26.81 11.30
C VAL A 50 10.83 26.17 12.46
N GLU A 51 10.19 26.00 13.60
CA GLU A 51 10.71 25.19 14.71
C GLU A 51 10.23 23.74 14.56
N VAL A 52 10.93 22.81 15.20
CA VAL A 52 10.47 21.40 15.29
C VAL A 52 9.08 21.38 15.90
N GLY A 53 8.18 20.61 15.27
CA GLY A 53 6.76 20.50 15.66
C GLY A 53 5.86 21.59 15.05
N SER A 54 6.42 22.58 14.36
CA SER A 54 5.66 23.65 13.73
C SER A 54 5.34 23.34 12.27
N THR A 55 4.40 24.08 11.72
CA THR A 55 3.94 23.93 10.33
C THR A 55 4.30 25.11 9.47
N THR A 56 4.42 24.88 8.16
CA THR A 56 4.50 25.94 7.15
C THR A 56 3.67 25.55 5.93
N VAL A 57 3.14 26.56 5.24
CA VAL A 57 2.43 26.35 3.97
C VAL A 57 3.46 26.31 2.84
N VAL A 58 3.38 25.27 2.01
CA VAL A 58 4.14 25.15 0.78
C VAL A 58 3.18 25.28 -0.38
N GLU A 59 3.37 26.30 -1.19
CA GLU A 59 2.58 26.58 -2.39
C GLU A 59 3.39 26.24 -3.64
N ALA A 60 2.73 25.66 -4.62
CA ALA A 60 3.26 25.35 -5.94
C ALA A 60 2.43 26.05 -6.99
N VAL A 61 3.05 26.95 -7.75
CA VAL A 61 2.41 27.69 -8.85
C VAL A 61 2.77 27.03 -10.17
N VAL A 62 1.76 26.60 -10.90
CA VAL A 62 1.90 25.92 -12.20
C VAL A 62 1.49 26.86 -13.31
N THR A 63 2.39 27.06 -14.28
CA THR A 63 2.12 27.96 -15.43
C THR A 63 2.48 27.29 -16.76
N ASP A 64 1.83 27.76 -17.84
CA ASP A 64 2.20 27.49 -19.23
C ASP A 64 2.72 28.78 -19.84
N GLY A 65 4.03 29.00 -19.85
CA GLY A 65 4.66 30.26 -20.11
C GLY A 65 4.35 31.28 -19.01
N SER A 66 3.49 32.25 -19.30
CA SER A 66 3.08 33.28 -18.32
C SER A 66 1.64 33.12 -17.81
N ASN A 67 0.94 32.07 -18.23
CA ASN A 67 -0.47 31.91 -17.87
C ASN A 67 -0.60 30.85 -16.75
N PRO A 68 -1.36 31.10 -15.67
CA PRO A 68 -1.65 30.13 -14.66
C PRO A 68 -2.46 28.95 -15.23
N LEU A 69 -2.16 27.75 -14.78
CA LEU A 69 -2.82 26.52 -15.21
C LEU A 69 -3.66 25.92 -14.09
N PRO A 70 -4.98 26.05 -14.12
CA PRO A 70 -5.86 25.40 -13.17
C PRO A 70 -6.05 23.90 -13.45
N ASN A 71 -6.56 23.20 -12.45
CA ASN A 71 -6.90 21.77 -12.51
C ASN A 71 -5.71 20.83 -12.82
N ARG A 72 -4.50 21.22 -12.39
CA ARG A 72 -3.31 20.37 -12.46
C ARG A 72 -3.07 19.71 -11.11
N VAL A 73 -2.89 18.41 -11.16
CA VAL A 73 -2.55 17.63 -9.95
C VAL A 73 -1.08 17.83 -9.61
N VAL A 74 -0.80 18.24 -8.38
CA VAL A 74 0.54 18.40 -7.83
C VAL A 74 0.71 17.44 -6.67
N THR A 75 1.80 16.68 -6.68
CA THR A 75 2.17 15.78 -5.57
C THR A 75 3.30 16.41 -4.77
N PHE A 76 3.14 16.50 -3.44
CA PHE A 76 4.13 17.01 -2.52
C PHE A 76 4.81 15.86 -1.78
N THR A 77 6.14 15.88 -1.73
CA THR A 77 6.94 14.88 -1.00
C THR A 77 8.06 15.55 -0.22
N VAL A 78 8.43 14.93 0.89
CA VAL A 78 9.56 15.34 1.74
C VAL A 78 10.19 14.09 2.33
N PRO A 79 11.53 14.06 2.61
CA PRO A 79 12.12 12.96 3.35
C PRO A 79 11.45 12.79 4.72
N SER A 80 11.03 11.56 5.02
CA SER A 80 10.21 11.25 6.21
C SER A 80 10.89 11.56 7.54
N GLU A 81 12.23 11.63 7.56
CA GLU A 81 13.01 12.03 8.73
C GLU A 81 12.81 13.49 9.14
N TYR A 82 12.38 14.38 8.22
CA TYR A 82 12.18 15.80 8.52
C TYR A 82 10.72 16.17 8.77
N GLY A 83 9.77 15.37 8.26
CA GLY A 83 8.35 15.70 8.42
C GLY A 83 7.47 15.08 7.35
N TYR A 84 6.26 15.62 7.24
CA TYR A 84 5.26 15.17 6.26
C TYR A 84 4.42 16.32 5.73
N CYS A 85 3.82 16.12 4.56
CA CYS A 85 2.94 17.08 3.88
C CYS A 85 1.48 16.60 3.96
N THR A 86 0.54 17.52 4.26
CA THR A 86 -0.91 17.22 4.29
C THR A 86 -1.69 18.35 3.62
N PRO A 87 -2.43 18.11 2.53
CA PRO A 87 -2.51 16.87 1.77
C PRO A 87 -1.22 16.57 0.98
N ILE A 88 -0.97 15.29 0.68
CA ILE A 88 0.16 14.87 -0.18
C ILE A 88 -0.11 15.24 -1.64
N ILE A 89 -1.38 15.30 -2.05
CA ILE A 89 -1.80 15.63 -3.41
C ILE A 89 -2.83 16.75 -3.34
N ASP A 90 -2.61 17.79 -4.13
CA ASP A 90 -3.56 18.88 -4.30
C ASP A 90 -3.72 19.25 -5.79
N THR A 91 -4.79 19.96 -6.13
CA THR A 91 -5.10 20.35 -7.51
C THR A 91 -5.08 21.88 -7.62
N THR A 92 -4.39 22.41 -8.62
CA THR A 92 -4.27 23.86 -8.80
C THR A 92 -5.62 24.55 -9.00
N ASP A 93 -5.79 25.67 -8.33
CA ASP A 93 -6.93 26.58 -8.43
C ASP A 93 -6.93 27.41 -9.72
N GLU A 94 -7.84 28.40 -9.83
CA GLU A 94 -7.94 29.30 -10.98
C GLU A 94 -6.68 30.16 -11.20
N ASN A 95 -5.87 30.36 -10.16
CA ASN A 95 -4.59 31.07 -10.22
C ASN A 95 -3.40 30.14 -10.48
N GLY A 96 -3.65 28.85 -10.74
CA GLY A 96 -2.63 27.86 -10.96
C GLY A 96 -1.91 27.43 -9.68
N VAL A 97 -2.47 27.64 -8.49
CA VAL A 97 -1.85 27.38 -7.18
C VAL A 97 -2.38 26.09 -6.59
N ALA A 98 -1.48 25.18 -6.21
CA ALA A 98 -1.74 24.05 -5.32
C ALA A 98 -0.95 24.24 -4.02
N ALA A 99 -1.49 23.81 -2.89
CA ALA A 99 -0.88 24.03 -1.59
C ALA A 99 -0.91 22.78 -0.70
N THR A 100 0.10 22.68 0.17
CA THR A 100 0.14 21.68 1.26
C THR A 100 0.63 22.36 2.54
N VAL A 101 0.31 21.74 3.65
CA VAL A 101 0.89 22.08 4.95
C VAL A 101 2.02 21.09 5.23
N PHE A 102 3.23 21.58 5.30
CA PHE A 102 4.38 20.81 5.79
C PHE A 102 4.46 20.90 7.32
N THR A 103 4.51 19.75 7.99
CA THR A 103 4.71 19.63 9.44
C THR A 103 6.10 19.08 9.71
N SER A 104 6.90 19.79 10.50
CA SER A 104 8.27 19.40 10.83
C SER A 104 8.31 18.46 12.04
N ILE A 105 9.19 17.45 12.03
CA ILE A 105 9.38 16.49 13.13
C ILE A 105 10.82 16.43 13.66
N GLN A 106 11.79 16.87 12.86
CA GLN A 106 13.20 16.86 13.23
C GLN A 106 13.88 18.12 12.72
N SER A 107 14.82 18.69 13.51
CA SER A 107 15.62 19.84 13.09
C SER A 107 16.57 19.49 11.93
N GLY A 108 16.76 20.45 11.04
CA GLY A 108 17.59 20.28 9.86
C GLY A 108 17.06 21.06 8.67
N LEU A 109 17.53 20.71 7.49
CA LEU A 109 17.08 21.32 6.24
C LEU A 109 16.20 20.33 5.47
N ALA A 110 14.89 20.51 5.54
CA ALA A 110 13.92 19.72 4.78
C ALA A 110 13.84 20.25 3.34
N VAL A 111 13.90 19.34 2.37
CA VAL A 111 13.70 19.63 0.96
C VAL A 111 12.32 19.13 0.55
N VAL A 112 11.34 20.03 0.46
CA VAL A 112 10.00 19.70 -0.03
C VAL A 112 9.99 19.77 -1.55
N THR A 113 9.51 18.72 -2.19
CA THR A 113 9.41 18.59 -3.64
C THR A 113 7.94 18.66 -4.06
N ALA A 114 7.59 19.61 -4.91
CA ALA A 114 6.32 19.66 -5.61
C ALA A 114 6.51 19.14 -7.05
N ARG A 115 5.69 18.16 -7.45
CA ARG A 115 5.86 17.42 -8.72
C ARG A 115 4.53 17.33 -9.48
N ILE A 116 4.58 17.58 -10.79
CA ILE A 116 3.50 17.32 -11.74
C ILE A 116 3.76 16.04 -12.53
N SER A 117 5.03 15.78 -12.88
CA SER A 117 5.49 14.57 -13.58
C SER A 117 6.92 14.22 -13.16
N GLU A 118 7.46 13.11 -13.64
CA GLU A 118 8.84 12.73 -13.34
C GLU A 118 9.89 13.76 -13.79
N THR A 119 9.58 14.53 -14.83
CA THR A 119 10.50 15.51 -15.41
C THR A 119 10.16 16.95 -15.05
N ILE A 120 8.98 17.21 -14.47
CA ILE A 120 8.49 18.55 -14.11
C ILE A 120 8.23 18.59 -12.62
N TYR A 121 9.20 19.09 -11.89
CA TYR A 121 9.16 19.24 -10.44
C TYR A 121 10.04 20.42 -10.01
N GLN A 122 9.78 20.92 -8.82
CA GLN A 122 10.59 21.95 -8.16
C GLN A 122 10.69 21.66 -6.68
N THR A 123 11.77 22.12 -6.08
CA THR A 123 12.03 21.93 -4.66
C THR A 123 12.09 23.27 -3.93
N VAL A 124 11.66 23.26 -2.67
CA VAL A 124 11.84 24.37 -1.74
C VAL A 124 12.47 23.86 -0.46
N ASN A 125 13.39 24.64 0.08
CA ASN A 125 14.06 24.35 1.33
C ASN A 125 13.29 24.99 2.49
N VAL A 126 13.04 24.19 3.53
CA VAL A 126 12.49 24.64 4.81
C VAL A 126 13.55 24.37 5.87
N LEU A 127 14.06 25.42 6.49
CA LEU A 127 14.97 25.32 7.62
C LEU A 127 14.17 25.02 8.89
N ILE A 128 14.45 23.91 9.52
CA ILE A 128 13.80 23.51 10.78
C ILE A 128 14.78 23.73 11.91
N ASN A 129 14.50 24.75 12.72
CA ASN A 129 15.27 25.01 13.93
C ASN A 129 14.86 24.05 15.03
N SER A 130 15.77 23.71 15.92
CA SER A 130 15.41 23.01 17.15
C SER A 130 14.45 23.90 17.96
N SER A 131 13.35 23.31 18.45
CA SER A 131 12.39 24.03 19.29
C SER A 131 13.12 24.69 20.48
N SER A 132 13.17 26.02 20.49
CA SER A 132 13.73 26.79 21.58
C SER A 132 12.62 27.27 22.50
N MET A 133 12.04 26.36 23.31
CA MET A 133 11.43 26.88 24.54
C MET A 133 12.51 27.60 25.35
N PRO A 134 12.22 28.77 25.95
CA PRO A 134 13.15 29.41 26.88
C PRO A 134 13.32 28.48 28.08
N ASN A 135 14.32 27.62 28.00
CA ASN A 135 14.65 26.66 29.04
C ASN A 135 15.42 27.40 30.12
N SER A 136 14.77 27.71 31.20
CA SER A 136 15.45 28.19 32.42
C SER A 136 16.18 27.05 33.15
N GLY A 137 15.87 25.77 32.81
CA GLY A 137 16.49 24.56 33.37
C GLY A 137 16.85 23.51 32.31
N ASN A 138 17.65 22.56 32.72
CA ASN A 138 17.99 21.36 31.91
C ASN A 138 17.24 20.17 32.49
N ILE A 139 16.39 19.56 31.63
CA ILE A 139 15.60 18.36 31.97
C ILE A 139 16.15 17.22 31.13
N ASP A 140 16.48 16.09 31.75
CA ASP A 140 16.93 14.87 31.06
C ASP A 140 16.15 13.64 31.49
N ILE A 141 15.95 12.69 30.60
CA ILE A 141 15.34 11.39 30.87
C ILE A 141 16.30 10.28 30.45
N ALA A 142 16.73 9.50 31.40
CA ALA A 142 17.42 8.22 31.13
C ALA A 142 16.43 7.06 31.25
N THR A 143 16.51 6.12 30.31
CA THR A 143 15.64 4.92 30.25
C THR A 143 16.49 3.65 30.31
N THR A 144 16.11 2.71 31.16
CA THR A 144 16.82 1.44 31.30
C THR A 144 15.86 0.27 31.51
N PRO A 145 15.74 -0.65 30.53
CA PRO A 145 16.29 -0.62 29.16
C PRO A 145 15.57 0.40 28.25
N SER A 146 16.16 0.70 27.08
CA SER A 146 15.56 1.58 26.05
C SER A 146 14.82 0.81 24.96
N LEU A 147 14.89 -0.53 24.97
CA LEU A 147 14.20 -1.46 24.07
C LEU A 147 13.37 -2.41 24.93
N LEU A 148 12.07 -2.54 24.63
CA LEU A 148 11.13 -3.39 25.33
C LEU A 148 10.34 -4.25 24.34
N LEU A 149 9.79 -5.36 24.83
CA LEU A 149 8.76 -6.09 24.08
C LEU A 149 7.41 -5.34 24.18
N ALA A 150 6.66 -5.36 23.11
CA ALA A 150 5.29 -4.88 23.03
C ALA A 150 4.32 -5.94 23.60
N ASP A 151 4.45 -6.28 24.88
CA ASP A 151 3.76 -7.40 25.53
C ASP A 151 2.81 -6.97 26.65
N GLY A 152 2.75 -5.66 26.94
CA GLY A 152 1.92 -5.09 28.01
C GLY A 152 2.45 -5.31 29.42
N ILE A 153 3.64 -5.94 29.59
CA ILE A 153 4.22 -6.28 30.91
C ILE A 153 5.70 -5.92 31.04
N SER A 154 6.43 -5.84 29.92
CA SER A 154 7.84 -5.43 29.93
C SER A 154 7.96 -4.00 30.43
N SER A 155 8.99 -3.72 31.22
CA SER A 155 9.11 -2.41 31.87
C SER A 155 10.49 -1.79 31.76
N SER A 156 10.53 -0.46 31.77
CA SER A 156 11.74 0.36 31.83
C SER A 156 11.71 1.28 33.03
N THR A 157 12.85 1.42 33.67
CA THR A 157 13.05 2.44 34.69
C THR A 157 13.40 3.76 34.03
N LEU A 158 12.63 4.80 34.35
CA LEU A 158 12.85 6.15 33.92
C LEU A 158 13.53 6.92 35.04
N THR A 159 14.68 7.51 34.78
CA THR A 159 15.34 8.45 35.72
C THR A 159 15.29 9.83 35.10
N ILE A 160 14.52 10.71 35.71
CA ILE A 160 14.36 12.09 35.30
C ILE A 160 15.29 12.95 36.14
N THR A 161 16.07 13.82 35.51
CA THR A 161 17.01 14.74 36.18
C THR A 161 16.68 16.17 35.76
N VAL A 162 16.48 17.07 36.76
CA VAL A 162 16.21 18.48 36.51
C VAL A 162 17.29 19.32 37.18
N ARG A 163 17.88 20.25 36.43
CA ARG A 163 18.96 21.12 36.88
C ARG A 163 18.75 22.54 36.38
N ASP A 164 19.28 23.54 37.12
CA ASP A 164 19.31 24.93 36.64
C ASP A 164 20.40 25.14 35.57
N GLY A 165 20.46 26.37 35.02
CA GLY A 165 21.47 26.75 34.02
C GLY A 165 22.93 26.72 34.54
N ALA A 166 23.14 26.66 35.85
CA ALA A 166 24.43 26.50 36.53
C ALA A 166 24.73 25.05 36.92
N ASN A 167 23.87 24.09 36.47
CA ASN A 167 23.97 22.67 36.75
C ASN A 167 23.69 22.25 38.21
N ASN A 168 23.07 23.14 39.04
CA ASN A 168 22.62 22.76 40.36
C ASN A 168 21.31 21.96 40.29
N PRO A 169 21.07 21.00 41.20
CA PRO A 169 19.83 20.24 41.22
C PRO A 169 18.62 21.15 41.54
N ALA A 170 17.49 20.87 40.90
CA ALA A 170 16.24 21.51 41.20
C ALA A 170 15.76 21.16 42.63
N PRO A 171 15.01 22.05 43.31
CA PRO A 171 14.52 21.82 44.68
C PRO A 171 13.61 20.57 44.79
N GLU A 172 13.58 19.98 46.00
CA GLU A 172 12.69 18.83 46.31
C GLU A 172 11.20 19.11 46.08
N SER A 173 10.77 20.39 46.04
CA SER A 173 9.38 20.78 45.79
C SER A 173 9.01 20.79 44.30
N THR A 174 9.99 20.67 43.42
CA THR A 174 9.74 20.71 41.97
C THR A 174 8.97 19.46 41.50
N VAL A 175 7.89 19.70 40.77
CA VAL A 175 7.05 18.63 40.22
C VAL A 175 7.38 18.44 38.76
N VAL A 176 7.61 17.16 38.38
CA VAL A 176 7.77 16.70 36.99
C VAL A 176 6.51 15.93 36.56
N MET A 177 5.91 16.37 35.50
CA MET A 177 4.79 15.68 34.84
C MET A 177 5.33 14.71 33.80
N LEU A 178 4.76 13.48 33.74
CA LEU A 178 5.15 12.46 32.77
C LEU A 178 3.97 12.07 31.91
N ALA A 179 4.20 12.02 30.59
CA ALA A 179 3.30 11.43 29.61
C ALA A 179 4.05 10.37 28.79
N ALA A 180 3.36 9.31 28.39
CA ALA A 180 3.87 8.28 27.51
C ALA A 180 2.84 8.00 26.43
N GLY A 181 3.26 8.07 25.17
CA GLY A 181 2.36 7.89 24.04
C GLY A 181 2.98 8.36 22.74
N GLU A 182 2.15 8.83 21.86
CA GLU A 182 2.53 9.46 20.62
C GLU A 182 3.15 10.82 20.82
N LYS A 183 3.88 11.30 19.83
CA LYS A 183 4.50 12.61 19.89
C LYS A 183 3.48 13.71 19.60
N PHE A 184 3.39 14.72 20.45
CA PHE A 184 2.47 15.85 20.29
C PHE A 184 3.14 17.20 20.57
N ASP A 185 2.55 18.26 20.01
CA ASP A 185 2.89 19.65 20.32
C ASP A 185 1.96 20.14 21.43
N ASP A 186 2.55 20.44 22.59
CA ASP A 186 1.88 20.88 23.81
C ASP A 186 1.73 22.42 23.77
N ILE A 187 0.66 22.87 23.13
CA ILE A 187 0.42 24.31 22.87
C ILE A 187 0.05 25.07 24.16
N ASP A 188 -0.66 24.40 25.07
CA ASP A 188 -1.05 25.03 26.35
C ASP A 188 0.02 24.89 27.45
N GLY A 189 1.07 24.09 27.22
CA GLY A 189 2.22 23.94 28.11
C GLY A 189 1.91 23.23 29.41
N ASN A 190 0.87 22.40 29.45
CA ASN A 190 0.43 21.68 30.65
C ASN A 190 1.13 20.32 30.83
N GLY A 191 1.86 19.81 29.81
CA GLY A 191 2.61 18.56 29.83
C GLY A 191 1.81 17.34 29.47
N TYR A 192 0.53 17.48 29.13
CA TYR A 192 -0.36 16.42 28.68
C TYR A 192 -0.96 16.77 27.32
N PHE A 193 -1.45 15.76 26.60
CA PHE A 193 -2.20 16.02 25.38
C PHE A 193 -3.61 16.56 25.70
N SER A 194 -3.91 17.76 25.22
CA SER A 194 -5.20 18.45 25.36
C SER A 194 -5.97 18.43 24.04
N PRO A 195 -6.99 17.54 23.87
CA PRO A 195 -7.72 17.44 22.62
C PRO A 195 -8.35 18.76 22.17
N GLY A 196 -8.10 19.15 20.90
CA GLY A 196 -8.60 20.40 20.33
C GLY A 196 -7.76 21.65 20.65
N ILE A 197 -6.69 21.51 21.44
CA ILE A 197 -5.68 22.54 21.71
C ILE A 197 -4.35 22.07 21.13
N ASP A 198 -3.90 20.87 21.50
CA ASP A 198 -2.64 20.29 21.08
C ASP A 198 -2.78 19.58 19.74
N SER A 199 -1.67 19.37 19.05
CA SER A 199 -1.62 18.68 17.76
C SER A 199 -0.69 17.46 17.81
N ILE A 200 -1.07 16.40 17.15
CA ILE A 200 -0.25 15.19 16.99
C ILE A 200 0.86 15.49 16.01
N ILE A 201 2.11 15.25 16.40
CA ILE A 201 3.30 15.38 15.54
C ILE A 201 3.63 14.03 14.88
N PHE A 202 3.43 12.93 15.58
CA PHE A 202 3.69 11.59 15.08
C PHE A 202 2.60 10.64 15.57
N ASP A 203 1.74 10.22 14.66
CA ASP A 203 0.67 9.25 14.85
C ASP A 203 1.26 7.86 14.60
N ALA A 204 1.61 7.15 15.66
CA ALA A 204 2.23 5.82 15.61
C ALA A 204 1.19 4.72 15.39
N ILE A 205 -0.07 4.98 15.80
CA ILE A 205 -1.25 4.12 15.60
C ILE A 205 -2.22 4.88 14.70
N PRO A 206 -2.11 4.78 13.36
CA PRO A 206 -2.79 5.66 12.41
C PRO A 206 -4.31 5.73 12.58
N ASN A 207 -4.80 6.71 13.35
CA ASN A 207 -6.21 6.91 13.63
C ASN A 207 -6.63 8.39 13.77
N ASP A 208 -5.68 9.33 13.56
CA ASP A 208 -5.86 10.77 13.72
C ASP A 208 -6.24 11.19 15.18
N GLN A 209 -5.92 10.35 16.17
CA GLN A 209 -6.10 10.62 17.58
C GLN A 209 -4.78 10.39 18.32
N TRP A 210 -4.51 11.17 19.36
CA TRP A 210 -3.35 10.90 20.19
C TRP A 210 -3.62 9.69 21.10
N ASP A 211 -2.77 8.69 21.02
CA ASP A 211 -2.88 7.48 21.81
C ASP A 211 -1.81 7.42 22.91
N PRO A 212 -2.23 7.17 24.16
CA PRO A 212 -1.30 6.78 25.20
C PRO A 212 -0.79 5.35 24.90
N ILE A 213 0.54 5.18 24.84
CA ILE A 213 1.16 3.89 24.55
C ILE A 213 1.87 3.40 25.82
N GLY A 214 1.36 2.31 26.39
CA GLY A 214 1.83 1.82 27.69
C GLY A 214 1.39 2.67 28.86
N ILE A 215 2.02 2.47 30.01
CA ILE A 215 1.61 3.09 31.28
C ILE A 215 2.85 3.58 32.05
N VAL A 216 2.85 4.85 32.49
CA VAL A 216 3.75 5.35 33.52
C VAL A 216 3.15 5.13 34.89
N SER A 217 3.95 4.74 35.87
CA SER A 217 3.47 4.37 37.20
C SER A 217 2.80 5.55 37.96
N SER A 218 3.07 6.80 37.57
CA SER A 218 2.35 8.01 37.99
C SER A 218 2.55 9.08 36.91
N THR A 219 1.61 9.98 36.79
CA THR A 219 1.71 11.12 35.86
C THR A 219 2.44 12.34 36.48
N ALA A 220 2.70 12.34 37.78
CA ALA A 220 3.42 13.42 38.47
C ALA A 220 4.37 12.85 39.52
N TYR A 221 5.56 13.42 39.59
CA TYR A 221 6.62 13.05 40.51
C TYR A 221 7.22 14.30 41.16
N VAL A 222 7.54 14.21 42.44
CA VAL A 222 8.30 15.23 43.18
C VAL A 222 9.76 14.82 43.14
N LEU A 223 10.64 15.77 42.83
CA LEU A 223 12.09 15.53 42.83
C LEU A 223 12.63 15.31 44.22
N GLY A 224 13.63 14.45 44.34
CA GLY A 224 14.47 14.36 45.55
C GLY A 224 15.50 15.48 45.64
N SER A 225 16.25 15.54 46.74
CA SER A 225 17.28 16.57 47.03
C SER A 225 18.42 16.62 45.99
N ASN A 226 18.60 15.56 45.20
CA ASN A 226 19.56 15.50 44.12
C ASN A 226 19.01 15.99 42.76
N GLY A 227 17.76 16.54 42.76
CA GLY A 227 17.08 16.97 41.54
C GLY A 227 16.63 15.82 40.63
N GLN A 228 16.40 14.63 41.22
CA GLN A 228 16.00 13.44 40.44
C GLN A 228 14.68 12.86 40.93
N ALA A 229 13.94 12.24 39.99
CA ALA A 229 12.82 11.34 40.25
C ALA A 229 13.01 10.04 39.49
N THR A 230 12.45 8.97 40.02
CA THR A 230 12.44 7.65 39.36
C THR A 230 11.00 7.21 39.14
N ALA A 231 10.70 6.81 37.93
CA ALA A 231 9.40 6.28 37.52
C ALA A 231 9.56 4.92 36.85
N GLN A 232 8.47 4.17 36.76
CA GLN A 232 8.39 2.95 35.93
C GLN A 232 7.48 3.19 34.75
N TYR A 233 7.93 2.81 33.57
CA TYR A 233 7.13 2.69 32.37
C TYR A 233 6.90 1.21 32.08
N VAL A 234 5.65 0.81 31.83
CA VAL A 234 5.26 -0.53 31.37
C VAL A 234 4.83 -0.43 29.92
N SER A 235 5.34 -1.31 29.08
CA SER A 235 5.08 -1.30 27.64
C SER A 235 3.59 -1.41 27.29
N GLY A 236 3.21 -0.86 26.14
CA GLY A 236 1.96 -1.20 25.47
C GLY A 236 2.05 -2.54 24.72
N THR A 237 0.99 -2.84 23.98
CA THR A 237 0.90 -4.07 23.16
C THR A 237 1.25 -3.84 21.70
N ASP A 238 1.38 -2.60 21.28
CA ASP A 238 1.69 -2.22 19.91
C ASP A 238 3.20 -2.04 19.73
N ALA A 239 3.76 -2.66 18.68
CA ALA A 239 5.18 -2.61 18.37
C ALA A 239 5.53 -1.32 17.63
N VAL A 240 5.58 -0.23 18.36
CA VAL A 240 5.80 1.13 17.86
C VAL A 240 6.85 1.88 18.68
N THR A 241 7.25 3.06 18.21
CA THR A 241 8.05 3.98 18.99
C THR A 241 7.14 4.79 19.92
N VAL A 242 7.39 4.70 21.22
CA VAL A 242 6.72 5.53 22.24
C VAL A 242 7.60 6.69 22.66
N TYR A 243 6.99 7.85 22.87
CA TYR A 243 7.66 9.05 23.38
C TYR A 243 7.28 9.24 24.85
N ILE A 244 8.31 9.28 25.70
CA ILE A 244 8.18 9.65 27.12
C ILE A 244 8.52 11.13 27.22
N ARG A 245 7.54 11.93 27.61
CA ARG A 245 7.70 13.35 27.85
C ARG A 245 7.78 13.62 29.36
N ALA A 246 8.78 14.38 29.75
CA ALA A 246 8.86 14.98 31.11
C ALA A 246 8.72 16.49 31.00
N THR A 247 7.73 17.06 31.69
CA THR A 247 7.44 18.48 31.67
C THR A 247 7.55 19.05 33.10
N VAL A 248 8.20 20.18 33.22
CA VAL A 248 8.26 20.98 34.47
C VAL A 248 7.60 22.33 34.20
N THR A 249 6.62 22.68 35.02
CA THR A 249 5.86 23.95 34.91
C THR A 249 6.31 25.02 35.89
N ASP A 250 7.21 24.69 36.83
CA ASP A 250 7.81 25.64 37.77
C ASP A 250 8.56 26.75 37.01
N ALA A 251 8.37 28.00 37.41
CA ALA A 251 8.86 29.17 36.69
C ALA A 251 10.38 29.18 36.49
N ASP A 252 11.14 28.66 37.49
CA ASP A 252 12.60 28.65 37.46
C ASP A 252 13.20 27.49 36.66
N PHE A 253 12.41 26.46 36.37
CA PHE A 253 12.83 25.23 35.69
C PHE A 253 11.91 24.84 34.52
N ARG A 254 11.08 25.77 34.09
CA ARG A 254 10.04 25.52 33.10
C ARG A 254 10.63 24.99 31.80
N GLY A 255 10.06 23.88 31.31
CA GLY A 255 10.44 23.25 30.07
C GLY A 255 9.98 21.81 30.00
N TYR A 256 10.27 21.16 28.87
CA TYR A 256 10.06 19.74 28.71
C TYR A 256 11.25 19.07 28.00
N THR A 257 11.32 17.76 28.12
CA THR A 257 12.20 16.90 27.31
C THR A 257 11.45 15.64 26.90
N GLU A 258 11.86 15.04 25.80
CA GLU A 258 11.29 13.81 25.31
C GLU A 258 12.36 12.75 25.13
N LYS A 259 12.00 11.52 25.41
CA LYS A 259 12.83 10.34 25.18
C LYS A 259 12.02 9.28 24.47
N SER A 260 12.52 8.82 23.32
CA SER A 260 11.90 7.69 22.62
C SER A 260 12.33 6.35 23.22
N LEU A 261 11.37 5.44 23.32
CA LEU A 261 11.54 4.01 23.61
C LEU A 261 11.02 3.23 22.42
N GLN A 262 11.75 2.18 22.01
CA GLN A 262 11.29 1.28 20.97
C GLN A 262 10.60 0.08 21.58
N LEU A 263 9.34 -0.14 21.22
CA LEU A 263 8.61 -1.39 21.50
C LEU A 263 8.73 -2.32 20.30
N THR A 264 9.20 -3.53 20.54
CA THR A 264 9.43 -4.55 19.51
C THR A 264 8.40 -5.66 19.62
N PRO A 265 7.97 -6.27 18.49
CA PRO A 265 7.05 -7.41 18.53
C PRO A 265 7.70 -8.63 19.21
N ASN A 266 6.87 -9.54 19.70
CA ASN A 266 7.33 -10.82 20.18
C ASN A 266 7.81 -11.69 18.99
N ALA A 267 8.88 -12.44 19.19
CA ALA A 267 9.43 -13.36 18.21
C ALA A 267 8.67 -14.71 18.16
N SER A 268 7.42 -14.75 18.56
CA SER A 268 6.55 -15.94 18.52
C SER A 268 5.37 -15.69 17.59
N ILE A 269 5.21 -16.53 16.58
CA ILE A 269 4.07 -16.46 15.66
C ILE A 269 2.83 -17.03 16.34
N SER A 270 1.76 -16.23 16.41
CA SER A 270 0.44 -16.62 16.95
C SER A 270 -0.62 -16.73 15.87
N SER A 271 -0.44 -16.03 14.74
CA SER A 271 -1.30 -16.17 13.56
C SER A 271 -0.54 -15.87 12.28
N ILE A 272 -1.06 -16.38 11.17
CA ILE A 272 -0.47 -16.18 9.83
C ILE A 272 -1.56 -15.75 8.86
N ALA A 273 -1.36 -14.62 8.20
CA ALA A 273 -2.16 -14.23 7.03
C ALA A 273 -1.41 -14.65 5.76
N LEU A 274 -2.10 -15.37 4.87
CA LEU A 274 -1.57 -15.85 3.60
C LEU A 274 -2.26 -15.16 2.44
N ALA A 275 -1.50 -14.59 1.52
CA ALA A 275 -1.95 -13.94 0.29
C ALA A 275 -1.13 -14.42 -0.90
N CYS A 276 -1.66 -14.21 -2.11
CA CYS A 276 -0.99 -14.47 -3.37
C CYS A 276 -1.12 -13.23 -4.25
N ASP A 277 -0.09 -12.88 -5.00
CA ASP A 277 -0.11 -11.74 -5.95
C ASP A 277 -0.90 -12.06 -7.23
N GLU A 278 -0.96 -13.35 -7.62
CA GLU A 278 -1.70 -13.80 -8.78
C GLU A 278 -2.53 -15.05 -8.43
N ILE A 279 -3.84 -14.94 -8.56
CA ILE A 279 -4.77 -16.04 -8.26
C ILE A 279 -5.29 -16.76 -9.50
N HIS A 280 -4.95 -16.26 -10.71
CA HIS A 280 -5.31 -16.82 -12.00
C HIS A 280 -4.06 -17.07 -12.83
N MET A 281 -3.62 -18.30 -12.89
CA MET A 281 -2.45 -18.72 -13.67
C MET A 281 -2.89 -19.49 -14.91
N ALA A 282 -2.04 -19.59 -15.92
CA ALA A 282 -2.19 -20.48 -17.05
C ALA A 282 -1.36 -21.76 -16.85
N VAL A 283 -1.71 -22.84 -17.49
CA VAL A 283 -0.83 -24.02 -17.60
C VAL A 283 0.49 -23.63 -18.26
N VAL A 284 1.56 -24.29 -17.88
CA VAL A 284 2.94 -23.98 -18.31
C VAL A 284 3.09 -24.00 -19.84
N ALA A 285 3.94 -23.14 -20.39
CA ALA A 285 4.30 -23.04 -21.82
C ALA A 285 3.14 -22.70 -22.76
N THR A 286 2.10 -22.00 -22.28
CA THR A 286 0.96 -21.56 -23.09
C THR A 286 0.89 -20.03 -23.27
N GLY A 287 1.88 -19.29 -22.75
CA GLY A 287 2.04 -17.84 -22.96
C GLY A 287 1.21 -16.96 -22.01
N GLY A 288 0.59 -17.54 -20.98
CA GLY A 288 -0.07 -16.82 -19.90
C GLY A 288 0.83 -16.59 -18.70
N ILE A 289 0.23 -16.19 -17.57
CA ILE A 289 0.94 -16.07 -16.27
C ILE A 289 1.14 -17.48 -15.71
N GLU A 290 2.37 -17.91 -15.59
CA GLU A 290 2.74 -19.27 -15.18
C GLU A 290 3.35 -19.31 -13.77
N THR A 291 3.62 -18.15 -13.17
CA THR A 291 4.23 -18.03 -11.83
C THR A 291 3.48 -17.04 -10.98
N ALA A 292 3.45 -17.29 -9.69
CA ALA A 292 2.87 -16.42 -8.68
C ALA A 292 3.80 -16.36 -7.46
N THR A 293 3.63 -15.37 -6.60
CA THR A 293 4.33 -15.29 -5.32
C THR A 293 3.33 -15.32 -4.18
N LEU A 294 3.54 -16.23 -3.27
CA LEU A 294 2.80 -16.34 -2.02
C LEU A 294 3.49 -15.50 -0.95
N TYR A 295 2.72 -14.77 -0.16
CA TYR A 295 3.18 -13.94 0.95
C TYR A 295 2.49 -14.40 2.24
N ALA A 296 3.27 -14.85 3.20
CA ALA A 296 2.80 -15.20 4.53
C ALA A 296 3.27 -14.15 5.53
N THR A 297 2.35 -13.42 6.12
CA THR A 297 2.63 -12.45 7.17
C THR A 297 2.37 -13.08 8.52
N GLY A 298 3.40 -13.17 9.34
CA GLY A 298 3.29 -13.66 10.71
C GLY A 298 2.93 -12.52 11.68
N TYR A 299 2.07 -12.82 12.64
CA TYR A 299 1.67 -11.92 13.71
C TYR A 299 1.88 -12.57 15.07
N ASP A 300 2.28 -11.76 16.05
CA ASP A 300 2.37 -12.19 17.45
C ASP A 300 0.98 -12.24 18.13
N ALA A 301 0.92 -12.52 19.43
CA ALA A 301 -0.33 -12.63 20.17
C ALA A 301 -1.08 -11.29 20.30
N ASN A 302 -0.40 -10.19 20.12
CA ASN A 302 -0.96 -8.84 20.20
C ASN A 302 -1.35 -8.26 18.84
N GLY A 303 -1.11 -9.02 17.75
CA GLY A 303 -1.41 -8.60 16.39
C GLY A 303 -0.30 -7.79 15.71
N ASN A 304 0.87 -7.63 16.34
CA ASN A 304 2.01 -7.02 15.71
C ASN A 304 2.65 -7.97 14.71
N ARG A 305 3.18 -7.42 13.61
CA ARG A 305 3.99 -8.20 12.68
C ARG A 305 5.25 -8.69 13.38
N VAL A 306 5.53 -9.98 13.28
CA VAL A 306 6.70 -10.59 13.91
C VAL A 306 8.02 -10.03 13.33
N PRO A 307 9.14 -10.11 14.08
CA PRO A 307 10.43 -9.63 13.59
C PRO A 307 10.96 -10.50 12.43
N GLU A 308 12.04 -10.03 11.81
CA GLU A 308 12.83 -10.76 10.83
C GLU A 308 13.46 -12.01 11.46
N GLY A 309 13.60 -13.07 10.64
CA GLY A 309 14.37 -14.26 11.00
C GLY A 309 13.53 -15.45 11.43
N LEU A 310 12.20 -15.38 11.43
CA LEU A 310 11.33 -16.49 11.77
C LEU A 310 10.98 -17.34 10.56
N GLU A 311 10.97 -18.66 10.73
CA GLU A 311 10.64 -19.60 9.68
C GLU A 311 9.13 -19.76 9.51
N ILE A 312 8.67 -19.64 8.25
CA ILE A 312 7.32 -20.00 7.83
C ILE A 312 7.43 -21.00 6.68
N SER A 313 6.70 -22.08 6.76
CA SER A 313 6.65 -23.13 5.77
C SER A 313 5.39 -23.03 4.93
N PHE A 314 5.51 -23.20 3.61
CA PHE A 314 4.41 -23.23 2.65
C PHE A 314 4.19 -24.63 2.14
N VAL A 315 2.94 -25.03 1.94
CA VAL A 315 2.58 -26.36 1.44
C VAL A 315 1.36 -26.25 0.51
N ILE A 316 1.41 -26.95 -0.63
CA ILE A 316 0.24 -27.23 -1.43
C ILE A 316 -0.49 -28.40 -0.76
N THR A 317 -1.71 -28.15 -0.28
CA THR A 317 -2.52 -29.15 0.40
C THR A 317 -3.38 -29.96 -0.58
N ASP A 318 -3.66 -29.37 -1.74
CA ASP A 318 -4.45 -29.99 -2.82
C ASP A 318 -4.13 -29.29 -4.14
N GLY A 319 -4.11 -30.06 -5.24
CA GLY A 319 -3.82 -29.51 -6.58
C GLY A 319 -4.14 -30.52 -7.67
N PRO A 320 -4.18 -30.08 -8.94
CA PRO A 320 -4.55 -30.91 -10.08
C PRO A 320 -3.52 -32.02 -10.41
N GLY A 321 -2.29 -31.92 -9.90
CA GLY A 321 -1.28 -32.96 -10.10
C GLY A 321 -0.50 -32.87 -11.39
N GLY A 322 -0.48 -31.69 -12.01
CA GLY A 322 0.20 -31.43 -13.29
C GLY A 322 1.67 -31.02 -13.17
N GLY A 323 2.26 -31.09 -11.97
CA GLY A 323 3.63 -30.64 -11.73
C GLY A 323 3.72 -29.21 -11.19
N GLU A 324 2.60 -28.62 -10.78
CA GLU A 324 2.61 -27.37 -10.00
C GLU A 324 3.45 -27.51 -8.75
N HIS A 325 4.19 -26.47 -8.39
CA HIS A 325 5.19 -26.58 -7.32
C HIS A 325 5.51 -25.25 -6.63
N LEU A 326 6.03 -25.37 -5.42
CA LEU A 326 6.56 -24.26 -4.62
C LEU A 326 8.08 -24.23 -4.76
N GLY A 327 8.61 -23.17 -5.36
CA GLY A 327 10.05 -23.06 -5.63
C GLY A 327 10.60 -24.31 -6.31
N SER A 328 11.48 -25.06 -5.65
CA SER A 328 12.09 -26.31 -6.16
C SER A 328 11.64 -27.58 -5.45
N VAL A 329 10.60 -27.51 -4.59
CA VAL A 329 10.28 -28.59 -3.63
C VAL A 329 8.94 -29.31 -3.88
N GLY A 330 8.36 -29.17 -5.06
CA GLY A 330 7.06 -29.77 -5.38
C GLY A 330 5.94 -29.18 -4.51
N TYR A 331 5.14 -30.02 -3.87
CA TYR A 331 4.06 -29.58 -2.98
C TYR A 331 4.54 -29.00 -1.63
N GLY A 332 5.82 -29.03 -1.37
CA GLY A 332 6.44 -28.50 -0.16
C GLY A 332 6.83 -29.55 0.87
N PRO A 333 7.22 -29.16 2.08
CA PRO A 333 7.25 -27.79 2.55
C PRO A 333 8.35 -26.92 1.89
N TYR A 334 8.00 -25.73 1.49
CA TYR A 334 8.96 -24.68 1.14
C TYR A 334 9.14 -23.78 2.35
N ILE A 335 10.36 -23.67 2.87
CA ILE A 335 10.67 -22.90 4.06
C ILE A 335 11.21 -21.54 3.64
N ALA A 336 10.60 -20.47 4.14
CA ALA A 336 11.06 -19.10 3.97
C ALA A 336 11.16 -18.39 5.32
N ILE A 337 11.98 -17.36 5.37
CA ILE A 337 12.27 -16.59 6.58
C ILE A 337 11.56 -15.24 6.45
N THR A 338 10.96 -14.77 7.56
CA THR A 338 10.34 -13.44 7.61
C THR A 338 11.37 -12.35 7.43
N ASN A 339 11.03 -11.34 6.66
CA ASN A 339 11.78 -10.10 6.51
C ASN A 339 11.43 -9.10 7.63
N GLY A 340 12.03 -7.89 7.60
CA GLY A 340 11.79 -6.82 8.59
C GLY A 340 10.32 -6.34 8.69
N ASN A 341 9.45 -6.74 7.76
CA ASN A 341 8.01 -6.49 7.80
C ASN A 341 7.20 -7.71 8.29
N GLY A 342 7.85 -8.74 8.81
CA GLY A 342 7.20 -9.97 9.27
C GLY A 342 6.64 -10.84 8.14
N VAL A 343 7.12 -10.68 6.89
CA VAL A 343 6.62 -11.36 5.70
C VAL A 343 7.65 -12.37 5.19
N ALA A 344 7.23 -13.61 5.03
CA ALA A 344 7.94 -14.64 4.28
C ALA A 344 7.32 -14.80 2.89
N SER A 345 8.11 -15.04 1.85
CA SER A 345 7.63 -15.19 0.48
C SER A 345 8.05 -16.53 -0.12
N CYS A 346 7.17 -17.09 -0.95
CA CYS A 346 7.38 -18.36 -1.62
C CYS A 346 6.95 -18.25 -3.09
N PRO A 347 7.84 -18.51 -4.06
CA PRO A 347 7.45 -18.60 -5.46
C PRO A 347 6.65 -19.88 -5.73
N MET A 348 5.61 -19.77 -6.53
CA MET A 348 4.80 -20.86 -7.03
C MET A 348 4.84 -20.86 -8.56
N ALA A 349 4.88 -22.04 -9.16
CA ALA A 349 4.75 -22.23 -10.60
C ALA A 349 3.58 -23.15 -10.91
N SER A 350 2.94 -22.90 -12.05
CA SER A 350 1.87 -23.77 -12.57
C SER A 350 2.41 -25.08 -13.12
N GLY A 351 1.53 -26.05 -13.27
CA GLY A 351 1.79 -27.32 -13.94
C GLY A 351 1.13 -27.41 -15.31
N THR A 352 0.99 -28.61 -15.81
CA THR A 352 0.38 -28.94 -17.13
C THR A 352 -1.11 -29.26 -17.04
N VAL A 353 -1.67 -29.41 -15.84
CA VAL A 353 -3.09 -29.73 -15.63
C VAL A 353 -3.82 -28.52 -15.05
N SER A 354 -4.94 -28.16 -15.67
CA SER A 354 -5.82 -27.10 -15.20
C SER A 354 -6.59 -27.51 -13.94
N GLY A 355 -6.85 -26.56 -13.05
CA GLY A 355 -7.60 -26.82 -11.83
C GLY A 355 -7.22 -25.90 -10.68
N THR A 356 -7.82 -26.12 -9.52
CA THR A 356 -7.60 -25.31 -8.33
C THR A 356 -6.49 -25.89 -7.47
N VAL A 357 -5.51 -25.04 -7.14
CA VAL A 357 -4.46 -25.33 -6.16
C VAL A 357 -4.82 -24.69 -4.84
N ARG A 358 -4.74 -25.45 -3.74
CA ARG A 358 -4.97 -24.97 -2.39
C ARG A 358 -3.67 -24.97 -1.60
N ILE A 359 -3.33 -23.80 -1.07
CA ILE A 359 -2.08 -23.58 -0.36
C ILE A 359 -2.36 -23.14 1.08
N ARG A 360 -1.50 -23.59 1.99
CA ARG A 360 -1.43 -23.11 3.37
C ARG A 360 0.00 -22.76 3.74
N ALA A 361 0.11 -21.86 4.72
CA ALA A 361 1.37 -21.61 5.41
C ALA A 361 1.25 -22.02 6.87
N TYR A 362 2.35 -22.47 7.46
CA TYR A 362 2.40 -22.85 8.88
C TYR A 362 3.75 -22.49 9.50
N ALA A 363 3.71 -22.20 10.80
CA ALA A 363 4.88 -22.05 11.64
C ALA A 363 4.63 -22.83 12.92
N GLU A 364 5.48 -23.83 13.22
CA GLU A 364 5.27 -24.79 14.30
C GLU A 364 3.86 -25.43 14.26
N THR A 365 2.97 -25.03 15.18
CA THR A 365 1.58 -25.52 15.27
C THR A 365 0.56 -24.52 14.69
N ILE A 366 1.00 -23.33 14.31
CA ILE A 366 0.13 -22.25 13.79
C ILE A 366 -0.06 -22.46 12.29
N LEU A 367 -1.31 -22.52 11.86
CA LEU A 367 -1.72 -22.76 10.48
C LEU A 367 -2.52 -21.57 9.94
N SER A 368 -2.19 -21.09 8.73
CA SER A 368 -2.95 -20.07 8.04
C SER A 368 -4.33 -20.55 7.58
N ALA A 369 -5.22 -19.65 7.19
CA ALA A 369 -6.32 -19.97 6.30
C ALA A 369 -5.77 -20.49 4.96
N ALA A 370 -6.56 -21.28 4.22
CA ALA A 370 -6.18 -21.69 2.87
C ALA A 370 -6.36 -20.54 1.89
N THR A 371 -5.38 -20.33 1.01
CA THR A 371 -5.56 -19.55 -0.21
C THR A 371 -5.72 -20.47 -1.41
N GLN A 372 -6.33 -19.96 -2.49
CA GLN A 372 -6.59 -20.73 -3.69
C GLN A 372 -6.01 -19.99 -4.89
N VAL A 373 -5.40 -20.75 -5.79
CA VAL A 373 -4.92 -20.29 -7.09
C VAL A 373 -5.56 -21.18 -8.16
N MET A 374 -6.17 -20.56 -9.17
CA MET A 374 -6.78 -21.27 -10.31
C MET A 374 -5.77 -21.34 -11.45
N ILE A 375 -5.48 -22.55 -11.90
CA ILE A 375 -4.70 -22.79 -13.12
C ILE A 375 -5.69 -23.05 -14.26
N HIS A 376 -5.73 -22.14 -15.22
CA HIS A 376 -6.59 -22.20 -16.39
C HIS A 376 -5.91 -23.02 -17.50
N ALA A 377 -6.72 -23.70 -18.32
CA ALA A 377 -6.26 -24.35 -19.54
C ALA A 377 -5.64 -23.34 -20.51
N GLY A 378 -4.77 -23.80 -21.33
CA GLY A 378 -4.17 -23.04 -22.43
C GLY A 378 -5.15 -22.76 -23.58
N PRO A 379 -4.67 -22.08 -24.64
CA PRO A 379 -5.46 -21.89 -25.86
C PRO A 379 -5.77 -23.21 -26.53
N PRO A 380 -6.82 -23.28 -27.38
CA PRO A 380 -7.17 -24.45 -28.13
C PRO A 380 -5.99 -25.01 -28.96
N ALA A 381 -5.74 -26.29 -28.86
CA ALA A 381 -4.68 -26.99 -29.61
C ALA A 381 -5.18 -28.25 -30.30
N TYR A 382 -6.14 -28.93 -29.70
CA TYR A 382 -6.75 -30.13 -30.27
C TYR A 382 -8.26 -30.03 -30.28
N ILE A 383 -8.86 -30.57 -31.34
CA ILE A 383 -10.30 -30.70 -31.48
C ILE A 383 -10.64 -32.10 -31.93
N THR A 384 -11.61 -32.71 -31.27
CA THR A 384 -12.13 -34.03 -31.66
C THR A 384 -13.62 -33.89 -31.91
N VAL A 385 -14.10 -34.37 -33.02
CA VAL A 385 -15.51 -34.35 -33.42
C VAL A 385 -16.09 -35.77 -33.38
N GLY A 386 -17.27 -35.89 -32.80
CA GLY A 386 -18.03 -37.13 -32.75
C GLY A 386 -19.51 -36.87 -33.05
N ALA A 387 -20.14 -37.82 -33.65
CA ALA A 387 -21.61 -37.86 -33.79
C ALA A 387 -22.21 -38.73 -32.70
N GLU A 388 -23.39 -38.36 -32.19
CA GLU A 388 -24.13 -39.17 -31.20
C GLU A 388 -24.52 -40.54 -31.74
N GLU A 389 -24.71 -40.65 -33.07
CA GLU A 389 -24.99 -41.88 -33.79
C GLU A 389 -23.96 -42.10 -34.87
N CYS A 390 -23.28 -43.26 -34.88
CA CYS A 390 -22.32 -43.65 -35.91
C CYS A 390 -22.99 -44.05 -37.22
N ASN A 391 -24.27 -44.33 -37.19
CA ASN A 391 -25.08 -44.76 -38.35
C ASN A 391 -26.52 -44.32 -38.15
N SER A 392 -27.00 -43.45 -39.03
CA SER A 392 -28.35 -42.90 -38.93
C SER A 392 -29.19 -43.31 -40.13
N PRO A 393 -30.49 -43.58 -39.99
CA PRO A 393 -31.38 -43.94 -41.10
C PRO A 393 -31.73 -42.73 -41.99
N THR A 394 -30.80 -41.79 -42.18
CA THR A 394 -31.03 -40.52 -42.88
C THR A 394 -30.88 -40.62 -44.40
N TRP A 395 -30.46 -41.74 -44.92
CA TRP A 395 -30.28 -41.96 -46.34
C TRP A 395 -31.53 -41.71 -47.19
N ASP A 396 -32.69 -42.13 -46.69
CA ASP A 396 -33.98 -41.99 -47.36
C ASP A 396 -34.98 -41.12 -46.55
N LYS A 397 -34.52 -40.48 -45.51
CA LYS A 397 -35.35 -39.64 -44.66
C LYS A 397 -34.83 -38.21 -44.59
N LEU A 398 -35.75 -37.28 -44.66
CA LEU A 398 -35.50 -35.86 -44.57
C LEU A 398 -35.72 -35.36 -43.17
N ASN A 399 -35.01 -34.33 -42.81
CA ASN A 399 -35.09 -33.65 -41.49
C ASN A 399 -34.77 -34.58 -40.31
N GLU A 400 -34.05 -35.66 -40.54
CA GLU A 400 -33.49 -36.46 -39.46
C GLU A 400 -32.35 -35.66 -38.83
N ARG A 401 -32.30 -35.68 -37.50
CA ARG A 401 -31.38 -34.86 -36.71
C ARG A 401 -30.39 -35.75 -35.97
N VAL A 402 -29.10 -35.49 -36.18
CA VAL A 402 -28.01 -36.17 -35.49
C VAL A 402 -27.23 -35.15 -34.66
N GLY A 403 -27.03 -35.42 -33.37
CA GLY A 403 -26.20 -34.62 -32.51
C GLY A 403 -24.73 -34.74 -32.89
N VAL A 404 -24.04 -33.61 -32.92
CA VAL A 404 -22.60 -33.51 -33.19
C VAL A 404 -21.94 -32.80 -32.04
N VAL A 405 -20.93 -33.46 -31.49
CA VAL A 405 -20.18 -32.97 -30.33
C VAL A 405 -18.74 -32.71 -30.73
N ALA A 406 -18.21 -31.56 -30.39
CA ALA A 406 -16.81 -31.26 -30.50
C ALA A 406 -16.23 -31.10 -29.09
N LEU A 407 -15.14 -31.82 -28.82
CA LEU A 407 -14.33 -31.67 -27.60
C LEU A 407 -13.07 -30.90 -27.98
N VAL A 408 -12.87 -29.78 -27.34
CA VAL A 408 -11.71 -28.88 -27.56
C VAL A 408 -10.81 -28.90 -26.34
N SER A 409 -9.53 -29.08 -26.56
CA SER A 409 -8.54 -29.12 -25.50
C SER A 409 -7.27 -28.36 -25.87
N ASP A 410 -6.51 -27.98 -24.83
CA ASP A 410 -5.19 -27.36 -24.97
C ASP A 410 -4.11 -28.40 -25.34
N ILE A 411 -2.83 -27.96 -25.37
CA ILE A 411 -1.67 -28.82 -25.72
C ILE A 411 -1.44 -29.97 -24.71
N TYR A 412 -2.01 -29.89 -23.53
CA TYR A 412 -1.92 -30.89 -22.46
C TYR A 412 -3.21 -31.72 -22.31
N HIS A 413 -4.17 -31.50 -23.21
CA HIS A 413 -5.50 -32.10 -23.19
C HIS A 413 -6.40 -31.65 -22.02
N ASN A 414 -6.12 -30.48 -21.42
CA ASN A 414 -7.09 -29.87 -20.54
C ASN A 414 -8.27 -29.31 -21.35
N PRO A 415 -9.51 -29.43 -20.85
CA PRO A 415 -10.64 -28.77 -21.47
C PRO A 415 -10.41 -27.26 -21.59
N VAL A 416 -10.64 -26.67 -22.75
CA VAL A 416 -10.50 -25.23 -22.92
C VAL A 416 -11.58 -24.47 -22.13
N ALA A 417 -11.34 -23.20 -21.86
CA ALA A 417 -12.28 -22.35 -21.16
C ALA A 417 -13.66 -22.31 -21.87
N ASP A 418 -14.71 -22.14 -21.07
CA ASP A 418 -16.06 -21.88 -21.58
C ASP A 418 -16.09 -20.66 -22.49
N SER A 419 -17.04 -20.67 -23.41
CA SER A 419 -17.19 -19.62 -24.43
C SER A 419 -16.11 -19.63 -25.52
N THR A 420 -15.28 -20.64 -25.59
CA THR A 420 -14.40 -20.88 -26.77
C THR A 420 -15.27 -21.16 -27.99
N ALA A 421 -15.06 -20.44 -29.08
CA ALA A 421 -15.87 -20.57 -30.27
C ALA A 421 -15.48 -21.87 -31.06
N VAL A 422 -16.46 -22.62 -31.49
CA VAL A 422 -16.31 -23.80 -32.35
C VAL A 422 -17.21 -23.63 -33.57
N TYR A 423 -16.62 -23.73 -34.73
CA TYR A 423 -17.31 -23.60 -36.03
C TYR A 423 -17.53 -24.98 -36.64
N PHE A 424 -18.79 -25.30 -36.86
CA PHE A 424 -19.21 -26.56 -37.48
C PHE A 424 -19.57 -26.35 -38.93
N SER A 425 -19.14 -27.27 -39.78
CA SER A 425 -19.52 -27.32 -41.17
C SER A 425 -19.72 -28.78 -41.63
N CYS A 426 -20.42 -28.99 -42.74
CA CYS A 426 -20.62 -30.29 -43.36
C CYS A 426 -20.55 -30.13 -44.86
N ASP A 427 -20.20 -31.23 -45.55
CA ASP A 427 -20.17 -31.29 -47.01
C ASP A 427 -21.58 -31.51 -47.61
N GLU A 428 -22.45 -32.18 -46.87
CA GLU A 428 -23.83 -32.49 -47.29
C GLU A 428 -24.82 -32.31 -46.09
N GLY A 429 -26.06 -31.96 -46.38
CA GLY A 429 -27.06 -31.59 -45.36
C GLY A 429 -26.81 -30.18 -44.80
N THR A 430 -27.24 -29.95 -43.56
CA THR A 430 -27.16 -28.62 -42.94
C THR A 430 -26.82 -28.72 -41.46
N MET A 431 -25.88 -27.92 -41.02
CA MET A 431 -25.66 -27.70 -39.61
C MET A 431 -26.72 -26.72 -39.05
N VAL A 432 -27.39 -27.08 -37.95
CA VAL A 432 -28.38 -26.20 -37.27
C VAL A 432 -27.73 -24.94 -36.76
N ALA A 433 -26.55 -25.05 -36.18
CA ALA A 433 -25.73 -23.93 -35.75
C ALA A 433 -24.31 -24.09 -36.28
N HIS A 434 -23.84 -23.09 -37.02
CA HIS A 434 -22.48 -23.06 -37.55
C HIS A 434 -21.45 -22.60 -36.52
N GLU A 435 -21.84 -21.84 -35.51
CA GLU A 435 -21.01 -21.40 -34.40
C GLU A 435 -21.66 -21.82 -33.09
N MET A 436 -20.92 -22.55 -32.30
CA MET A 436 -21.28 -22.91 -30.91
C MET A 436 -20.12 -22.57 -30.00
N ARG A 437 -20.41 -22.50 -28.70
CA ARG A 437 -19.39 -22.19 -27.71
C ARG A 437 -19.29 -23.35 -26.72
N THR A 438 -18.08 -23.59 -26.24
CA THR A 438 -17.82 -24.56 -25.18
C THR A 438 -18.54 -24.17 -23.90
N GLN A 439 -18.99 -25.18 -23.16
CA GLN A 439 -19.80 -25.03 -21.92
C GLN A 439 -19.38 -26.05 -20.88
N GLU A 440 -19.85 -25.82 -19.64
CA GLU A 440 -19.75 -26.72 -18.48
C GLU A 440 -18.31 -27.06 -18.04
N GLU A 441 -17.35 -26.19 -18.38
CA GLU A 441 -15.92 -26.39 -18.06
C GLU A 441 -15.33 -27.72 -18.64
N GLU A 442 -16.02 -28.34 -19.57
CA GLU A 442 -15.63 -29.61 -20.18
C GLU A 442 -15.01 -29.44 -21.57
N GLY A 443 -14.92 -28.19 -22.09
CA GLY A 443 -14.42 -27.91 -23.44
C GLY A 443 -15.34 -28.44 -24.54
N ILE A 444 -16.61 -28.70 -24.24
CA ILE A 444 -17.59 -29.32 -25.14
C ILE A 444 -18.44 -28.24 -25.80
N ALA A 445 -18.55 -28.35 -27.16
CA ALA A 445 -19.53 -27.61 -27.94
C ALA A 445 -20.41 -28.60 -28.72
N THR A 446 -21.72 -28.39 -28.71
CA THR A 446 -22.68 -29.27 -29.34
C THR A 446 -23.48 -28.55 -30.41
N SER A 447 -23.59 -29.12 -31.59
CA SER A 447 -24.48 -28.72 -32.68
C SER A 447 -25.31 -29.90 -33.15
N TYR A 448 -26.09 -29.69 -34.18
CA TYR A 448 -26.87 -30.76 -34.83
C TYR A 448 -26.74 -30.67 -36.33
N TRP A 449 -26.55 -31.81 -36.93
CA TRP A 449 -26.67 -31.99 -38.38
C TRP A 449 -28.10 -32.42 -38.73
N ILE A 450 -28.64 -31.94 -39.85
CA ILE A 450 -29.96 -32.31 -40.39
C ILE A 450 -29.81 -32.76 -41.82
N SER A 451 -30.40 -33.90 -42.15
CA SER A 451 -30.45 -34.43 -43.50
C SER A 451 -31.29 -33.53 -44.42
N GLY A 452 -30.71 -33.12 -45.55
CA GLY A 452 -31.36 -32.28 -46.57
C GLY A 452 -31.93 -33.08 -47.75
N TYR A 453 -32.81 -32.46 -48.54
CA TYR A 453 -33.43 -33.12 -49.70
C TYR A 453 -32.59 -33.01 -50.97
N GLU A 454 -31.88 -31.92 -51.15
CA GLU A 454 -31.10 -31.63 -52.37
C GLU A 454 -29.64 -32.09 -52.27
N ASP A 455 -29.16 -32.42 -51.07
CA ASP A 455 -27.77 -32.74 -50.75
C ASP A 455 -27.67 -34.13 -50.09
N LEU A 456 -28.38 -35.13 -50.61
CA LEU A 456 -28.22 -36.51 -50.17
C LEU A 456 -26.87 -37.03 -50.66
N SER A 457 -26.06 -37.57 -49.77
CA SER A 457 -24.77 -38.17 -50.10
C SER A 457 -24.92 -39.27 -51.13
N ALA A 458 -24.18 -39.23 -52.23
CA ALA A 458 -24.19 -40.21 -53.29
C ALA A 458 -23.63 -41.57 -52.85
N ASP A 459 -22.77 -41.57 -51.83
CA ASP A 459 -22.13 -42.78 -51.27
C ASP A 459 -22.60 -43.14 -49.87
N GLY A 460 -23.51 -42.32 -49.27
CA GLY A 460 -24.05 -42.52 -47.92
C GLY A 460 -23.08 -42.05 -46.82
N ILE A 461 -22.09 -41.23 -47.12
CA ILE A 461 -21.12 -40.73 -46.20
C ILE A 461 -21.26 -39.22 -46.15
N VAL A 462 -21.40 -38.67 -44.96
CA VAL A 462 -21.36 -37.21 -44.68
C VAL A 462 -20.15 -36.90 -43.85
N LEU A 463 -19.37 -35.94 -44.32
CA LEU A 463 -18.22 -35.45 -43.57
C LEU A 463 -18.62 -34.20 -42.79
N ILE A 464 -18.40 -34.23 -41.47
CA ILE A 464 -18.64 -33.10 -40.56
C ILE A 464 -17.29 -32.61 -40.05
N TYR A 465 -17.10 -31.32 -40.14
CA TYR A 465 -15.89 -30.66 -39.71
C TYR A 465 -16.19 -29.73 -38.52
N ALA A 466 -15.22 -29.63 -37.64
CA ALA A 466 -15.22 -28.61 -36.61
C ALA A 466 -13.83 -27.94 -36.51
N GLU A 467 -13.81 -26.63 -36.32
CA GLU A 467 -12.60 -25.84 -36.15
C GLU A 467 -12.79 -24.80 -35.06
N THR A 468 -11.71 -24.30 -34.49
CA THR A 468 -11.73 -23.32 -33.38
C THR A 468 -10.66 -22.27 -33.60
#